data_3be68b9d3db1aaf6a08f9b36714bb0c7
#
_entry.id   3be68b9d3db1aaf6a08f9b36714bb0c7
#
_cell.length_a   1.000
_cell.length_b   1.000
_cell.length_c   1.000
_cell.angle_alpha   90.00
_cell.angle_beta   90.00
_cell.angle_gamma   90.00
#
_symmetry.space_group_name_H-M   'P 1'
#
loop_
_entity.id
_entity.type
_entity.pdbx_description
1 polymer ?
#
loop_
_entity_poly.entity_id
_entity_poly.type
_entity_poly.pdbx_seq_one_letter_code
_entity_poly.pdbx_strand_id
1 'polypeptide(L)'
;KATLHLIDLVVELAKIEQETGKWIHIDIEPEPDGILENHKEFVEWYENTLIPLGTEYLQKKGIDNSIHLIKRHIQLCFDICHFGVSYDSPASCIHELNQKEIGVGKIQISSALRVDLRTNPQEKIDALRKYHEPVYLHQVKALLANGEYLQYKDLDEAIQDYSAGKFVEWRIHFHVPIFLANYGLLGSTQKEIIETLEVQKSLPFTRHLEVETYTWAVLPTEFQAPIHESIAREIGWVKAILND
;
A
#
# COMPACT_ATOMS: atom_id res chain seq x y z
N LYS A 1 -3.51 20.25 -11.97
CA LYS A 1 -4.72 20.81 -11.34
C LYS A 1 -4.93 20.19 -9.95
N ALA A 2 -4.98 18.86 -9.81
CA ALA A 2 -5.15 18.16 -8.53
C ALA A 2 -4.08 18.59 -7.50
N THR A 3 -2.81 18.59 -7.89
CA THR A 3 -1.67 19.03 -7.06
C THR A 3 -1.88 20.43 -6.44
N LEU A 4 -2.40 21.39 -7.23
CA LEU A 4 -2.64 22.75 -6.71
C LEU A 4 -3.80 22.79 -5.71
N HIS A 5 -4.83 21.94 -5.87
CA HIS A 5 -5.90 21.81 -4.87
C HIS A 5 -5.38 21.24 -3.55
N LEU A 6 -4.43 20.28 -3.60
CA LEU A 6 -3.74 19.80 -2.39
C LEU A 6 -2.98 20.94 -1.70
N ILE A 7 -2.33 21.82 -2.47
CA ILE A 7 -1.62 22.98 -1.88
C ILE A 7 -2.59 23.99 -1.27
N ASP A 8 -3.77 24.20 -1.84
CA ASP A 8 -4.78 25.04 -1.19
C ASP A 8 -5.22 24.45 0.18
N LEU A 9 -5.36 23.11 0.27
CA LEU A 9 -5.61 22.45 1.54
C LEU A 9 -4.46 22.60 2.54
N VAL A 10 -3.19 22.56 2.10
CA VAL A 10 -2.04 22.82 2.97
C VAL A 10 -2.16 24.17 3.66
N VAL A 11 -2.61 25.22 2.95
CA VAL A 11 -2.79 26.56 3.53
C VAL A 11 -3.84 26.53 4.64
N GLU A 12 -4.97 25.86 4.42
CA GLU A 12 -6.03 25.75 5.43
C GLU A 12 -5.60 24.90 6.64
N LEU A 13 -4.88 23.79 6.40
CA LEU A 13 -4.35 22.94 7.48
C LEU A 13 -3.31 23.67 8.33
N ALA A 14 -2.43 24.45 7.71
CA ALA A 14 -1.47 25.28 8.41
C ALA A 14 -2.14 26.36 9.26
N LYS A 15 -3.23 26.96 8.77
CA LYS A 15 -4.05 27.91 9.53
C LYS A 15 -4.74 27.24 10.73
N ILE A 16 -5.33 26.08 10.55
CA ILE A 16 -5.94 25.31 11.65
C ILE A 16 -4.87 24.99 12.71
N GLU A 17 -3.69 24.60 12.31
CA GLU A 17 -2.61 24.32 13.26
C GLU A 17 -2.20 25.58 14.03
N GLN A 18 -2.06 26.71 13.35
CA GLN A 18 -1.72 27.98 13.99
C GLN A 18 -2.79 28.44 14.99
N GLU A 19 -4.07 28.28 14.63
CA GLU A 19 -5.20 28.73 15.46
C GLU A 19 -5.51 27.80 16.65
N THR A 20 -5.27 26.50 16.48
CA THR A 20 -5.76 25.47 17.43
C THR A 20 -4.66 24.62 18.06
N GLY A 21 -3.44 24.67 17.53
CA GLY A 21 -2.33 23.76 17.90
C GLY A 21 -2.52 22.32 17.39
N LYS A 22 -3.58 22.05 16.61
CA LYS A 22 -3.85 20.69 16.09
C LYS A 22 -3.16 20.51 14.76
N TRP A 23 -2.24 19.55 14.70
CA TRP A 23 -1.59 19.14 13.47
C TRP A 23 -2.43 18.10 12.73
N ILE A 24 -2.79 18.42 11.50
CA ILE A 24 -3.53 17.56 10.58
C ILE A 24 -2.74 17.48 9.28
N HIS A 25 -2.66 16.29 8.69
CA HIS A 25 -2.02 16.05 7.40
C HIS A 25 -2.92 15.24 6.47
N ILE A 26 -2.65 15.31 5.19
CA ILE A 26 -3.25 14.50 4.14
C ILE A 26 -2.22 13.45 3.74
N ASP A 27 -2.62 12.19 3.72
CA ASP A 27 -1.76 11.10 3.35
C ASP A 27 -2.16 10.60 1.95
N ILE A 28 -1.24 10.75 1.00
CA ILE A 28 -1.43 10.30 -0.37
C ILE A 28 -1.15 8.80 -0.40
N GLU A 29 -2.08 8.04 -0.96
CA GLU A 29 -2.02 6.59 -1.04
C GLU A 29 -1.80 6.15 -2.49
N PRO A 30 -0.60 5.69 -2.86
CA PRO A 30 -0.36 4.99 -4.11
C PRO A 30 -1.10 3.66 -4.15
N GLU A 31 -1.74 3.36 -5.27
CA GLU A 31 -2.60 2.19 -5.43
C GLU A 31 -2.41 1.56 -6.81
N PRO A 32 -2.39 0.23 -6.95
CA PRO A 32 -2.31 -0.44 -8.25
C PRO A 32 -3.37 0.06 -9.24
N ASP A 33 -2.95 0.36 -10.48
CA ASP A 33 -3.75 0.98 -11.57
C ASP A 33 -4.19 2.43 -11.25
N GLY A 34 -3.64 3.07 -10.21
CA GLY A 34 -3.83 4.47 -9.89
C GLY A 34 -2.94 5.41 -10.71
N ILE A 35 -3.04 6.73 -10.47
CA ILE A 35 -2.14 7.73 -11.08
C ILE A 35 -0.73 7.63 -10.48
N LEU A 36 -0.64 7.24 -9.23
CA LEU A 36 0.57 6.86 -8.53
C LEU A 36 0.37 5.43 -8.05
N GLU A 37 1.17 4.49 -8.53
CA GLU A 37 0.97 3.07 -8.25
C GLU A 37 1.97 2.50 -7.23
N ASN A 38 3.14 3.11 -7.12
CA ASN A 38 4.28 2.52 -6.40
C ASN A 38 5.15 3.60 -5.76
N HIS A 39 6.13 3.14 -4.98
CA HIS A 39 7.08 4.00 -4.28
C HIS A 39 7.79 5.00 -5.20
N LYS A 40 8.33 4.51 -6.31
CA LYS A 40 9.11 5.34 -7.24
C LYS A 40 8.29 6.46 -7.84
N GLU A 41 7.09 6.16 -8.31
CA GLU A 41 6.17 7.15 -8.89
C GLU A 41 5.76 8.20 -7.86
N PHE A 42 5.47 7.77 -6.61
CA PHE A 42 5.16 8.70 -5.54
C PHE A 42 6.32 9.65 -5.26
N VAL A 43 7.55 9.14 -5.11
CA VAL A 43 8.73 9.96 -4.85
C VAL A 43 9.01 10.91 -6.01
N GLU A 44 8.94 10.43 -7.26
CA GLU A 44 9.11 11.27 -8.46
C GLU A 44 8.08 12.39 -8.53
N TRP A 45 6.80 12.08 -8.27
CA TRP A 45 5.75 13.10 -8.22
C TRP A 45 5.97 14.09 -7.07
N TYR A 46 6.34 13.60 -5.90
CA TYR A 46 6.56 14.43 -4.71
C TYR A 46 7.68 15.45 -4.94
N GLU A 47 8.85 14.98 -5.39
CA GLU A 47 10.04 15.83 -5.61
C GLU A 47 9.96 16.69 -6.86
N ASN A 48 9.45 16.15 -7.97
CA ASN A 48 9.51 16.81 -9.28
C ASN A 48 8.23 17.57 -9.65
N THR A 49 7.13 17.35 -8.93
CA THR A 49 5.85 18.00 -9.22
C THR A 49 5.29 18.74 -8.01
N LEU A 50 5.06 18.02 -6.89
CA LEU A 50 4.41 18.60 -5.72
C LEU A 50 5.24 19.73 -5.09
N ILE A 51 6.51 19.46 -4.77
CA ILE A 51 7.39 20.46 -4.13
C ILE A 51 7.61 21.68 -5.03
N PRO A 52 8.03 21.56 -6.30
CA PRO A 52 8.28 22.75 -7.15
C PRO A 52 7.03 23.58 -7.39
N LEU A 53 5.94 22.96 -7.83
CA LEU A 53 4.69 23.67 -8.12
C LEU A 53 4.06 24.28 -6.86
N GLY A 54 4.10 23.54 -5.75
CA GLY A 54 3.57 24.01 -4.47
C GLY A 54 4.38 25.17 -3.91
N THR A 55 5.70 25.12 -3.98
CA THR A 55 6.58 26.19 -3.54
C THR A 55 6.32 27.47 -4.34
N GLU A 56 6.31 27.40 -5.68
CA GLU A 56 6.00 28.54 -6.53
C GLU A 56 4.62 29.15 -6.22
N TYR A 57 3.62 28.29 -6.04
CA TYR A 57 2.26 28.72 -5.76
C TYR A 57 2.11 29.41 -4.39
N LEU A 58 2.74 28.87 -3.35
CA LEU A 58 2.70 29.44 -1.99
C LEU A 58 3.51 30.74 -1.91
N GLN A 59 4.67 30.83 -2.58
CA GLN A 59 5.47 32.05 -2.65
C GLN A 59 4.71 33.20 -3.31
N LYS A 60 3.93 32.93 -4.39
CA LYS A 60 3.03 33.91 -4.99
C LYS A 60 1.95 34.42 -4.04
N LYS A 61 1.61 33.65 -3.01
CA LYS A 61 0.70 34.05 -1.92
C LYS A 61 1.42 34.70 -0.72
N GLY A 62 2.74 34.92 -0.80
CA GLY A 62 3.55 35.53 0.26
C GLY A 62 3.92 34.56 1.40
N ILE A 63 3.95 33.27 1.14
CA ILE A 63 4.27 32.22 2.13
C ILE A 63 5.69 31.70 1.85
N ASP A 64 6.66 32.12 2.67
CA ASP A 64 8.09 31.84 2.43
C ASP A 64 8.55 30.45 2.90
N ASN A 65 7.89 29.86 3.93
CA ASN A 65 8.24 28.54 4.46
C ASN A 65 7.54 27.38 3.71
N SER A 66 7.31 27.54 2.43
CA SER A 66 6.49 26.70 1.56
C SER A 66 6.83 25.21 1.64
N ILE A 67 8.11 24.85 1.49
CA ILE A 67 8.57 23.44 1.50
C ILE A 67 8.26 22.77 2.84
N HIS A 68 8.50 23.49 3.95
CA HIS A 68 8.20 22.96 5.28
C HIS A 68 6.71 22.68 5.44
N LEU A 69 5.84 23.60 5.01
CA LEU A 69 4.39 23.42 5.09
C LEU A 69 3.92 22.24 4.24
N ILE A 70 4.43 22.09 3.02
CA ILE A 70 4.08 20.99 2.14
C ILE A 70 4.48 19.65 2.79
N LYS A 71 5.74 19.51 3.21
CA LYS A 71 6.24 18.29 3.87
C LYS A 71 5.51 17.97 5.17
N ARG A 72 5.04 19.00 5.88
CA ARG A 72 4.31 18.83 7.14
C ARG A 72 2.89 18.33 6.94
N HIS A 73 2.20 18.81 5.92
CA HIS A 73 0.77 18.57 5.73
C HIS A 73 0.44 17.60 4.58
N ILE A 74 1.41 17.23 3.74
CA ILE A 74 1.23 16.19 2.71
C ILE A 74 2.27 15.10 2.94
N GLN A 75 1.80 13.92 3.30
CA GLN A 75 2.61 12.77 3.63
C GLN A 75 2.18 11.54 2.82
N LEU A 76 2.85 10.43 3.02
CA LEU A 76 2.51 9.15 2.40
C LEU A 76 1.57 8.35 3.31
N CYS A 77 0.49 7.80 2.76
CA CYS A 77 -0.17 6.62 3.30
C CYS A 77 0.57 5.38 2.76
N PHE A 78 1.27 4.67 3.65
CA PHE A 78 2.00 3.47 3.28
C PHE A 78 1.07 2.25 3.43
N ASP A 79 0.34 1.91 2.37
CA ASP A 79 -0.43 0.67 2.32
C ASP A 79 0.49 -0.50 1.95
N ILE A 80 0.66 -1.45 2.89
CA ILE A 80 1.61 -2.56 2.72
C ILE A 80 1.17 -3.51 1.60
N CYS A 81 -0.14 -3.69 1.39
CA CYS A 81 -0.66 -4.49 0.29
C CYS A 81 -0.25 -3.89 -1.05
N HIS A 82 -0.46 -2.60 -1.25
CA HIS A 82 -0.18 -1.91 -2.53
C HIS A 82 1.31 -1.96 -2.88
N PHE A 83 2.18 -1.61 -1.93
CA PHE A 83 3.63 -1.72 -2.13
C PHE A 83 4.06 -3.18 -2.30
N GLY A 84 3.43 -4.10 -1.56
CA GLY A 84 3.64 -5.54 -1.71
C GLY A 84 3.28 -6.04 -3.11
N VAL A 85 2.12 -5.64 -3.66
CA VAL A 85 1.71 -5.95 -5.04
C VAL A 85 2.71 -5.40 -6.04
N SER A 86 3.24 -4.21 -5.81
CA SER A 86 4.26 -3.57 -6.65
C SER A 86 5.65 -4.20 -6.56
N TYR A 87 5.85 -5.21 -5.70
CA TYR A 87 7.16 -5.83 -5.40
C TYR A 87 8.16 -4.85 -4.79
N ASP A 88 7.71 -3.78 -4.21
CA ASP A 88 8.56 -2.84 -3.49
C ASP A 88 9.03 -3.46 -2.16
N SER A 89 10.29 -3.20 -1.78
CA SER A 89 10.82 -3.60 -0.47
C SER A 89 10.46 -2.56 0.57
N PRO A 90 9.66 -2.90 1.61
CA PRO A 90 9.26 -1.93 2.63
C PRO A 90 10.43 -1.22 3.29
N ALA A 91 11.49 -1.95 3.67
CA ALA A 91 12.66 -1.36 4.31
C ALA A 91 13.37 -0.36 3.40
N SER A 92 13.53 -0.68 2.10
CA SER A 92 14.16 0.22 1.13
C SER A 92 13.33 1.48 0.92
N CYS A 93 12.01 1.33 0.79
CA CYS A 93 11.08 2.46 0.60
C CYS A 93 11.13 3.41 1.81
N ILE A 94 10.99 2.89 3.02
CA ILE A 94 11.00 3.69 4.26
C ILE A 94 12.35 4.39 4.43
N HIS A 95 13.46 3.70 4.13
CA HIS A 95 14.79 4.30 4.19
C HIS A 95 14.94 5.48 3.22
N GLU A 96 14.51 5.34 1.96
CA GLU A 96 14.55 6.40 0.96
C GLU A 96 13.67 7.59 1.37
N LEU A 97 12.43 7.34 1.82
CA LEU A 97 11.53 8.39 2.31
C LEU A 97 12.16 9.19 3.45
N ASN A 98 12.78 8.49 4.42
CA ASN A 98 13.47 9.13 5.53
C ASN A 98 14.67 9.98 5.07
N GLN A 99 15.48 9.50 4.10
CA GLN A 99 16.59 10.27 3.53
C GLN A 99 16.12 11.54 2.82
N LYS A 100 14.94 11.49 2.19
CA LYS A 100 14.33 12.62 1.46
C LYS A 100 13.48 13.51 2.37
N GLU A 101 13.40 13.19 3.66
CA GLU A 101 12.53 13.86 4.63
C GLU A 101 11.06 13.92 4.18
N ILE A 102 10.58 12.86 3.54
CA ILE A 102 9.17 12.68 3.18
C ILE A 102 8.51 11.89 4.30
N GLY A 103 7.51 12.49 4.94
CA GLY A 103 6.82 11.86 6.07
C GLY A 103 5.90 10.71 5.62
N VAL A 104 5.83 9.67 6.44
CA VAL A 104 4.78 8.65 6.38
C VAL A 104 3.75 8.98 7.44
N GLY A 105 2.59 9.46 7.01
CA GLY A 105 1.54 9.88 7.92
C GLY A 105 0.81 8.70 8.56
N LYS A 106 0.62 7.62 7.79
CA LYS A 106 -0.09 6.42 8.22
C LYS A 106 0.49 5.17 7.56
N ILE A 107 0.48 4.05 8.28
CA ILE A 107 0.61 2.71 7.70
C ILE A 107 -0.78 2.07 7.65
N GLN A 108 -1.20 1.58 6.49
CA GLN A 108 -2.26 0.60 6.35
C GLN A 108 -1.64 -0.79 6.37
N ILE A 109 -1.96 -1.54 7.43
CA ILE A 109 -1.45 -2.89 7.65
C ILE A 109 -2.40 -3.84 6.95
N SER A 110 -2.02 -4.25 5.77
CA SER A 110 -2.80 -4.99 4.78
C SER A 110 -1.95 -6.05 4.11
N SER A 111 -2.56 -7.08 3.55
CA SER A 111 -1.87 -8.19 2.89
C SER A 111 -2.52 -8.52 1.56
N ALA A 112 -1.71 -8.62 0.52
CA ALA A 112 -2.16 -9.09 -0.79
C ALA A 112 -2.16 -10.61 -0.89
N LEU A 113 -2.99 -11.14 -1.80
CA LEU A 113 -2.93 -12.54 -2.19
C LEU A 113 -1.72 -12.78 -3.11
N ARG A 114 -1.00 -13.89 -2.89
CA ARG A 114 0.22 -14.24 -3.61
C ARG A 114 0.15 -15.66 -4.16
N VAL A 115 0.62 -15.85 -5.39
CA VAL A 115 0.63 -17.15 -6.07
C VAL A 115 2.02 -17.46 -6.60
N ASP A 116 2.73 -18.40 -5.98
CA ASP A 116 3.98 -18.95 -6.52
C ASP A 116 3.67 -19.99 -7.60
N LEU A 117 3.98 -19.68 -8.85
CA LEU A 117 3.67 -20.50 -10.02
C LEU A 117 4.79 -21.46 -10.44
N ARG A 118 5.87 -21.57 -9.67
CA ARG A 118 6.98 -22.49 -9.96
C ARG A 118 6.63 -23.96 -9.72
N THR A 119 5.65 -24.22 -8.85
CA THR A 119 5.22 -25.57 -8.50
C THR A 119 3.70 -25.68 -8.54
N ASN A 120 3.17 -26.76 -9.14
CA ASN A 120 1.74 -27.03 -9.27
C ASN A 120 0.91 -25.81 -9.77
N PRO A 121 1.37 -25.13 -10.83
CA PRO A 121 0.77 -23.85 -11.22
C PRO A 121 -0.72 -23.97 -11.58
N GLN A 122 -1.12 -25.05 -12.27
CA GLN A 122 -2.52 -25.21 -12.68
C GLN A 122 -3.46 -25.34 -11.47
N GLU A 123 -3.09 -26.14 -10.47
CA GLU A 123 -3.89 -26.29 -9.24
C GLU A 123 -4.04 -24.97 -8.50
N LYS A 124 -2.99 -24.12 -8.51
CA LYS A 124 -3.01 -22.80 -7.89
C LYS A 124 -3.88 -21.81 -8.66
N ILE A 125 -3.81 -21.82 -9.99
CA ILE A 125 -4.72 -21.02 -10.83
C ILE A 125 -6.18 -21.44 -10.60
N ASP A 126 -6.45 -22.74 -10.50
CA ASP A 126 -7.80 -23.22 -10.22
C ASP A 126 -8.27 -22.83 -8.80
N ALA A 127 -7.37 -22.87 -7.81
CA ALA A 127 -7.66 -22.38 -6.46
C ALA A 127 -7.91 -20.87 -6.43
N LEU A 128 -7.17 -20.10 -7.25
CA LEU A 128 -7.29 -18.65 -7.35
C LEU A 128 -8.66 -18.20 -7.89
N ARG A 129 -9.30 -19.00 -8.76
CA ARG A 129 -10.65 -18.72 -9.27
C ARG A 129 -11.72 -18.54 -8.20
N LYS A 130 -11.50 -19.09 -6.99
CA LYS A 130 -12.40 -18.90 -5.85
C LYS A 130 -12.40 -17.47 -5.29
N TYR A 131 -11.36 -16.72 -5.59
CA TYR A 131 -11.19 -15.31 -5.17
C TYR A 131 -11.68 -14.32 -6.24
N HIS A 132 -12.06 -14.83 -7.43
CA HIS A 132 -12.67 -14.00 -8.45
C HIS A 132 -14.13 -13.75 -8.10
N GLU A 133 -14.45 -12.53 -7.71
CA GLU A 133 -15.77 -12.08 -7.32
C GLU A 133 -16.09 -10.73 -7.99
N PRO A 134 -17.37 -10.40 -8.23
CA PRO A 134 -17.73 -9.26 -9.08
C PRO A 134 -17.78 -7.89 -8.34
N VAL A 135 -17.45 -7.83 -7.06
CA VAL A 135 -17.59 -6.61 -6.25
C VAL A 135 -16.38 -5.68 -6.45
N TYR A 136 -15.18 -6.26 -6.48
CA TYR A 136 -13.94 -5.52 -6.59
C TYR A 136 -13.18 -5.85 -7.88
N LEU A 137 -12.29 -4.97 -8.31
CA LEU A 137 -11.26 -5.27 -9.30
C LEU A 137 -10.07 -5.92 -8.58
N HIS A 138 -9.44 -6.88 -9.23
CA HIS A 138 -8.32 -7.63 -8.69
C HIS A 138 -7.09 -7.41 -9.57
N GLN A 139 -6.46 -6.24 -9.44
CA GLN A 139 -5.26 -5.94 -10.22
C GLN A 139 -4.17 -6.98 -9.93
N VAL A 140 -3.51 -7.46 -10.98
CA VAL A 140 -2.47 -8.48 -10.87
C VAL A 140 -1.15 -7.92 -11.36
N LYS A 141 -0.10 -8.02 -10.54
CA LYS A 141 1.27 -7.83 -10.97
C LYS A 141 1.97 -9.17 -11.02
N ALA A 142 2.42 -9.53 -12.21
CA ALA A 142 2.96 -10.84 -12.54
C ALA A 142 4.46 -10.75 -12.79
N LEU A 143 5.26 -11.50 -12.02
CA LEU A 143 6.70 -11.68 -12.27
C LEU A 143 6.89 -12.77 -13.31
N LEU A 144 7.58 -12.44 -14.39
CA LEU A 144 7.94 -13.34 -15.47
C LEU A 144 9.22 -14.14 -15.16
N ALA A 145 9.40 -15.24 -15.87
CA ALA A 145 10.62 -16.08 -15.76
C ALA A 145 11.90 -15.34 -16.18
N ASN A 146 11.81 -14.28 -16.99
CA ASN A 146 12.95 -13.44 -17.38
C ASN A 146 13.25 -12.29 -16.38
N GLY A 147 12.46 -12.17 -15.29
CA GLY A 147 12.60 -11.13 -14.28
C GLY A 147 11.84 -9.84 -14.57
N GLU A 148 11.15 -9.75 -15.69
CA GLU A 148 10.28 -8.61 -16.01
C GLU A 148 8.91 -8.73 -15.33
N TYR A 149 8.15 -7.64 -15.31
CA TYR A 149 6.80 -7.60 -14.75
C TYR A 149 5.78 -7.31 -15.84
N LEU A 150 4.62 -7.99 -15.75
CA LEU A 150 3.40 -7.62 -16.46
C LEU A 150 2.34 -7.18 -15.45
N GLN A 151 1.46 -6.29 -15.89
CA GLN A 151 0.33 -5.81 -15.10
C GLN A 151 -0.97 -6.10 -15.83
N TYR A 152 -1.96 -6.56 -15.09
CA TYR A 152 -3.31 -6.80 -15.57
C TYR A 152 -4.28 -6.02 -14.71
N LYS A 153 -5.30 -5.45 -15.35
CA LYS A 153 -6.32 -4.65 -14.66
C LYS A 153 -7.22 -5.49 -13.79
N ASP A 154 -7.41 -6.75 -14.18
CA ASP A 154 -8.20 -7.69 -13.41
C ASP A 154 -7.65 -9.11 -13.52
N LEU A 155 -8.02 -9.95 -12.55
CA LEU A 155 -7.60 -11.34 -12.42
C LEU A 155 -7.98 -12.19 -13.65
N ASP A 156 -9.13 -11.95 -14.26
CA ASP A 156 -9.56 -12.66 -15.47
C ASP A 156 -8.60 -12.48 -16.62
N GLU A 157 -8.09 -11.27 -16.83
CA GLU A 157 -7.10 -11.00 -17.87
C GLU A 157 -5.81 -11.80 -17.65
N ALA A 158 -5.34 -11.84 -16.40
CA ALA A 158 -4.15 -12.60 -16.03
C ALA A 158 -4.36 -14.12 -16.23
N ILE A 159 -5.53 -14.64 -15.85
CA ILE A 159 -5.87 -16.05 -16.02
C ILE A 159 -5.98 -16.43 -17.52
N GLN A 160 -6.50 -15.54 -18.36
CA GLN A 160 -6.59 -15.76 -19.82
C GLN A 160 -5.21 -15.77 -20.48
N ASP A 161 -4.28 -14.94 -20.02
CA ASP A 161 -2.89 -14.88 -20.54
C ASP A 161 -1.97 -15.93 -19.92
N TYR A 162 -2.46 -16.71 -18.95
CA TYR A 162 -1.64 -17.73 -18.30
C TYR A 162 -1.14 -18.78 -19.29
N SER A 163 0.18 -19.03 -19.25
CA SER A 163 0.82 -20.15 -19.92
C SER A 163 1.93 -20.75 -19.06
N ALA A 164 2.05 -22.07 -19.10
CA ALA A 164 3.02 -22.79 -18.28
C ALA A 164 4.46 -22.34 -18.54
N GLY A 165 5.20 -22.04 -17.49
CA GLY A 165 6.59 -21.60 -17.54
C GLY A 165 6.81 -20.12 -17.89
N LYS A 166 5.76 -19.36 -18.21
CA LYS A 166 5.86 -17.91 -18.47
C LYS A 166 6.05 -17.13 -17.18
N PHE A 167 5.34 -17.51 -16.12
CA PHE A 167 5.27 -16.76 -14.87
C PHE A 167 5.95 -17.49 -13.70
N VAL A 168 6.54 -16.71 -12.81
CA VAL A 168 7.17 -17.17 -11.56
C VAL A 168 6.21 -16.95 -10.39
N GLU A 169 5.64 -15.76 -10.29
CA GLU A 169 4.78 -15.35 -9.17
C GLU A 169 3.75 -14.34 -9.65
N TRP A 170 2.55 -14.39 -9.09
CA TRP A 170 1.56 -13.34 -9.18
C TRP A 170 1.28 -12.76 -7.80
N ARG A 171 1.12 -11.44 -7.72
CA ARG A 171 0.58 -10.72 -6.58
C ARG A 171 -0.69 -10.02 -7.00
N ILE A 172 -1.75 -10.27 -6.26
CA ILE A 172 -3.09 -9.82 -6.60
C ILE A 172 -3.53 -8.82 -5.53
N HIS A 173 -3.98 -7.65 -5.96
CA HIS A 173 -4.61 -6.65 -5.10
C HIS A 173 -5.97 -7.18 -4.64
N PHE A 174 -5.93 -8.03 -3.65
CA PHE A 174 -7.07 -8.60 -2.94
C PHE A 174 -6.65 -8.75 -1.49
N HIS A 175 -7.24 -7.92 -0.60
CA HIS A 175 -6.87 -7.91 0.80
C HIS A 175 -7.28 -9.22 1.48
N VAL A 176 -6.32 -9.93 2.03
CA VAL A 176 -6.54 -11.16 2.80
C VAL A 176 -6.18 -10.95 4.27
N PRO A 177 -6.77 -11.70 5.21
CA PRO A 177 -6.46 -11.56 6.63
C PRO A 177 -4.97 -11.64 6.93
N ILE A 178 -4.44 -10.64 7.61
CA ILE A 178 -2.99 -10.39 7.74
C ILE A 178 -2.23 -11.45 8.56
N PHE A 179 -2.91 -12.18 9.44
CA PHE A 179 -2.29 -13.15 10.34
C PHE A 179 -2.03 -14.53 9.70
N LEU A 180 -2.41 -14.75 8.44
CA LEU A 180 -2.17 -15.99 7.71
C LEU A 180 -1.14 -15.78 6.59
N ALA A 181 -0.10 -16.60 6.60
CA ALA A 181 0.89 -16.63 5.52
C ALA A 181 0.41 -17.42 4.29
N ASN A 182 -0.55 -18.34 4.48
CA ASN A 182 -1.04 -19.23 3.44
C ASN A 182 -2.56 -19.40 3.48
N TYR A 183 -3.15 -19.53 2.31
CA TYR A 183 -4.57 -19.74 2.02
C TYR A 183 -4.73 -20.98 1.15
N GLY A 184 -4.68 -22.16 1.77
CA GLY A 184 -4.61 -23.43 1.06
C GLY A 184 -3.35 -23.53 0.19
N LEU A 185 -3.51 -23.54 -1.13
CA LEU A 185 -2.40 -23.58 -2.10
C LEU A 185 -1.78 -22.21 -2.39
N LEU A 186 -2.44 -21.14 -1.96
CA LEU A 186 -2.01 -19.76 -2.19
C LEU A 186 -1.27 -19.22 -0.98
N GLY A 187 -0.47 -18.18 -1.18
CA GLY A 187 0.21 -17.45 -0.13
C GLY A 187 -0.34 -16.04 0.03
N SER A 188 0.29 -15.27 0.91
CA SER A 188 0.04 -13.85 1.11
C SER A 188 1.34 -13.05 1.15
N THR A 189 1.23 -11.71 1.15
CA THR A 189 2.35 -10.79 1.36
C THR A 189 2.56 -10.50 2.85
N GLN A 190 2.28 -11.44 3.75
CA GLN A 190 2.47 -11.28 5.20
C GLN A 190 3.90 -10.93 5.57
N LYS A 191 4.89 -11.42 4.80
CA LYS A 191 6.30 -11.13 5.04
C LYS A 191 6.58 -9.63 4.96
N GLU A 192 5.96 -8.94 4.03
CA GLU A 192 6.09 -7.50 3.84
C GLU A 192 5.52 -6.73 5.05
N ILE A 193 4.47 -7.25 5.70
CA ILE A 193 3.94 -6.68 6.94
C ILE A 193 4.96 -6.83 8.07
N ILE A 194 5.50 -8.03 8.27
CA ILE A 194 6.48 -8.29 9.32
C ILE A 194 7.70 -7.38 9.14
N GLU A 195 8.23 -7.28 7.91
CA GLU A 195 9.36 -6.39 7.58
C GLU A 195 9.04 -4.93 7.91
N THR A 196 7.85 -4.43 7.52
CA THR A 196 7.43 -3.05 7.81
C THR A 196 7.34 -2.79 9.32
N LEU A 197 6.74 -3.71 10.07
CA LEU A 197 6.59 -3.57 11.52
C LEU A 197 7.93 -3.64 12.26
N GLU A 198 8.87 -4.47 11.80
CA GLU A 198 10.24 -4.50 12.33
C GLU A 198 11.00 -3.19 12.07
N VAL A 199 10.82 -2.60 10.89
CA VAL A 199 11.35 -1.25 10.62
C VAL A 199 10.70 -0.22 11.54
N GLN A 200 9.38 -0.26 11.72
CA GLN A 200 8.65 0.64 12.62
C GLN A 200 9.12 0.52 14.08
N LYS A 201 9.49 -0.68 14.55
CA LYS A 201 10.05 -0.90 15.89
C LYS A 201 11.42 -0.25 16.05
N SER A 202 12.31 -0.44 15.07
CA SER A 202 13.69 0.03 15.11
C SER A 202 13.82 1.52 14.77
N LEU A 203 12.98 2.04 13.89
CA LEU A 203 12.94 3.42 13.44
C LEU A 203 11.46 3.86 13.38
N PRO A 204 10.86 4.31 14.48
CA PRO A 204 9.48 4.78 14.49
C PRO A 204 9.29 5.95 13.54
N PHE A 205 8.64 5.70 12.39
CA PHE A 205 8.49 6.69 11.32
C PHE A 205 7.05 7.23 11.19
N THR A 206 6.08 6.59 11.85
CA THR A 206 4.71 7.10 11.95
C THR A 206 4.10 6.78 13.32
N ARG A 207 2.99 7.48 13.65
CA ARG A 207 2.19 7.25 14.87
C ARG A 207 0.83 6.62 14.57
N HIS A 208 0.48 6.47 13.30
CA HIS A 208 -0.83 6.00 12.87
C HIS A 208 -0.69 4.67 12.15
N LEU A 209 -1.18 3.62 12.80
CA LEU A 209 -1.23 2.27 12.28
C LEU A 209 -2.69 1.84 12.21
N GLU A 210 -3.13 1.42 11.04
CA GLU A 210 -4.50 0.98 10.78
C GLU A 210 -4.46 -0.41 10.15
N VAL A 211 -5.22 -1.36 10.69
CA VAL A 211 -5.41 -2.67 10.05
C VAL A 211 -6.49 -2.53 9.00
N GLU A 212 -6.19 -2.91 7.75
CA GLU A 212 -7.12 -2.78 6.65
C GLU A 212 -7.34 -4.12 5.95
N THR A 213 -8.45 -4.76 6.29
CA THR A 213 -8.97 -5.93 5.59
C THR A 213 -10.47 -5.73 5.37
N TYR A 214 -10.87 -5.42 4.14
CA TYR A 214 -12.27 -5.13 3.81
C TYR A 214 -12.98 -6.29 3.10
N THR A 215 -12.28 -7.34 2.73
CA THR A 215 -12.78 -8.44 1.90
C THR A 215 -13.48 -9.55 2.69
N TRP A 216 -13.74 -9.37 3.98
CA TRP A 216 -14.31 -10.41 4.86
C TRP A 216 -15.56 -11.10 4.32
N ALA A 217 -16.44 -10.34 3.66
CA ALA A 217 -17.70 -10.88 3.13
C ALA A 217 -17.52 -11.67 1.82
N VAL A 218 -16.42 -11.46 1.11
CA VAL A 218 -16.14 -12.07 -0.21
C VAL A 218 -15.03 -13.10 -0.18
N LEU A 219 -14.42 -13.34 0.98
CA LEU A 219 -13.48 -14.44 1.17
C LEU A 219 -14.14 -15.79 0.90
N PRO A 220 -13.41 -16.80 0.43
CA PRO A 220 -13.89 -18.17 0.42
C PRO A 220 -14.42 -18.60 1.80
N THR A 221 -15.54 -19.33 1.82
CA THR A 221 -16.33 -19.64 3.04
C THR A 221 -15.47 -20.25 4.16
N GLU A 222 -14.48 -21.05 3.80
CA GLU A 222 -13.54 -21.69 4.75
C GLU A 222 -12.66 -20.68 5.52
N PHE A 223 -12.56 -19.42 5.06
CA PHE A 223 -11.79 -18.36 5.71
C PHE A 223 -12.67 -17.29 6.36
N GLN A 224 -13.99 -17.39 6.22
CA GLN A 224 -14.91 -16.42 6.81
C GLN A 224 -15.03 -16.66 8.32
N ALA A 225 -15.10 -15.57 9.07
CA ALA A 225 -15.39 -15.54 10.50
C ALA A 225 -16.22 -14.28 10.83
N PRO A 226 -16.86 -14.20 12.01
CA PRO A 226 -17.52 -12.97 12.43
C PRO A 226 -16.55 -11.77 12.39
N ILE A 227 -16.97 -10.69 11.76
CA ILE A 227 -16.10 -9.54 11.47
C ILE A 227 -15.39 -8.99 12.71
N HIS A 228 -16.09 -8.91 13.85
CA HIS A 228 -15.52 -8.41 15.11
C HIS A 228 -14.42 -9.32 15.67
N GLU A 229 -14.54 -10.64 15.50
CA GLU A 229 -13.51 -11.61 15.90
C GLU A 229 -12.30 -11.50 14.98
N SER A 230 -12.54 -11.35 13.69
CA SER A 230 -11.50 -11.17 12.68
C SER A 230 -10.68 -9.92 12.93
N ILE A 231 -11.33 -8.78 13.13
CA ILE A 231 -10.68 -7.51 13.47
C ILE A 231 -9.88 -7.61 14.78
N ALA A 232 -10.47 -8.21 15.83
CA ALA A 232 -9.79 -8.40 17.11
C ALA A 232 -8.53 -9.27 16.97
N ARG A 233 -8.59 -10.32 16.14
CA ARG A 233 -7.48 -11.23 15.86
C ARG A 233 -6.35 -10.54 15.11
N GLU A 234 -6.67 -9.73 14.10
CA GLU A 234 -5.68 -8.96 13.33
C GLU A 234 -4.96 -7.94 14.21
N ILE A 235 -5.71 -7.14 14.96
CA ILE A 235 -5.14 -6.16 15.90
C ILE A 235 -4.27 -6.87 16.96
N GLY A 236 -4.73 -8.01 17.46
CA GLY A 236 -3.97 -8.84 18.42
C GLY A 236 -2.65 -9.33 17.84
N TRP A 237 -2.65 -9.78 16.58
CA TRP A 237 -1.46 -10.25 15.88
C TRP A 237 -0.44 -9.12 15.66
N VAL A 238 -0.89 -7.94 15.21
CA VAL A 238 -0.03 -6.76 15.04
C VAL A 238 0.59 -6.34 16.37
N LYS A 239 -0.22 -6.28 17.45
CA LYS A 239 0.28 -5.94 18.80
C LYS A 239 1.31 -6.93 19.31
N ALA A 240 1.16 -8.22 19.04
CA ALA A 240 2.16 -9.22 19.41
C ALA A 240 3.50 -8.91 18.73
N ILE A 241 3.53 -8.67 17.42
CA ILE A 241 4.77 -8.33 16.68
C ILE A 241 5.42 -7.06 17.23
N LEU A 242 4.65 -6.02 17.53
CA LEU A 242 5.19 -4.73 18.01
C LEU A 242 5.72 -4.79 19.44
N ASN A 243 5.28 -5.75 20.26
CA ASN A 243 5.67 -5.89 21.67
C ASN A 243 6.80 -6.91 21.90
N ASP A 244 7.07 -7.78 20.91
CA ASP A 244 8.21 -8.72 20.93
C ASP A 244 9.53 -8.00 20.64
#